data_2f61a3200bba57679fd8a1f35dfc3f76
#
_entry.id   2f61a3200bba57679fd8a1f35dfc3f76
#
_cell.length_a   1.000
_cell.length_b   1.000
_cell.length_c   1.000
_cell.angle_alpha   90.00
_cell.angle_beta   90.00
_cell.angle_gamma   90.00
#
_symmetry.space_group_name_H-M   'P 1'
#
loop_
_entity.id
_entity.type
_entity.pdbx_description
1 polymer ?
#
loop_
_entity_poly.entity_id
_entity_poly.type
_entity_poly.pdbx_seq_one_letter_code
_entity_poly.pdbx_strand_id
1 'polypeptide(L)'
;MALTRLAELRARRALATARIDPETPLVAVESVTNEVWSAGDAIVRVNRRIHPRLRREAELVEHLPAALHYPELLAVGVENGADWLVLRRRPGIPLVRCWPGLDTDERRQAVRQVATAIAALHHTQAPLELATAKGAPHLLQPGPRATDPVIAGLDRAAELPNVDRVAIAETVAWVRALRPALDPFDSTTLIHGDLHFQNVLWDGPRGGVTAVLDLEFSRAAPPDLDLDVFLRFCAYPHLFVPVGREADARAEAYADVPAWFAEAYPELFAHPRLLDRLRLYSVAFDVHDLLENPPLKRASELTRQHPYRRLLSTLRGQSHLEVLARG
;
A
#
# COMPACT_ATOMS: atom_id res chain seq x y z
N MET A 1 -9.39 -25.47 -6.95
CA MET A 1 -9.37 -26.58 -5.97
C MET A 1 -7.97 -27.09 -5.65
N ALA A 2 -7.10 -27.46 -6.58
CA ALA A 2 -5.76 -28.01 -6.24
C ALA A 2 -4.83 -27.01 -5.54
N LEU A 3 -4.78 -25.74 -5.95
CA LEU A 3 -3.94 -24.70 -5.33
C LEU A 3 -4.36 -24.39 -3.89
N THR A 4 -5.67 -24.35 -3.62
CA THR A 4 -6.21 -24.11 -2.27
C THR A 4 -5.83 -25.23 -1.30
N ARG A 5 -5.86 -26.50 -1.75
CA ARG A 5 -5.46 -27.65 -0.94
C ARG A 5 -3.96 -27.64 -0.60
N LEU A 6 -3.13 -27.19 -1.52
CA LEU A 6 -1.68 -27.06 -1.27
C LEU A 6 -1.39 -25.93 -0.27
N ALA A 7 -2.08 -24.78 -0.38
CA ALA A 7 -1.97 -23.68 0.55
C ALA A 7 -2.45 -24.08 1.96
N GLU A 8 -3.54 -24.85 2.06
CA GLU A 8 -4.01 -25.39 3.34
C GLU A 8 -2.98 -26.32 3.99
N LEU A 9 -2.37 -27.23 3.22
CA LEU A 9 -1.32 -28.10 3.74
C LEU A 9 -0.10 -27.32 4.25
N ARG A 10 0.29 -26.26 3.55
CA ARG A 10 1.37 -25.35 4.01
C ARG A 10 0.97 -24.64 5.30
N ALA A 11 -0.28 -24.14 5.39
CA ALA A 11 -0.78 -23.50 6.58
C ALA A 11 -0.73 -24.44 7.80
N ARG A 12 -1.13 -25.70 7.65
CA ARG A 12 -1.06 -26.71 8.74
C ARG A 12 0.37 -26.98 9.19
N ARG A 13 1.33 -27.06 8.25
CA ARG A 13 2.77 -27.22 8.59
C ARG A 13 3.33 -25.97 9.26
N ALA A 14 2.90 -24.78 8.84
CA ALA A 14 3.28 -23.53 9.50
C ALA A 14 2.77 -23.49 10.96
N LEU A 15 1.53 -23.93 11.21
CA LEU A 15 1.00 -24.07 12.58
C LEU A 15 1.83 -25.03 13.42
N ALA A 16 2.19 -26.21 12.89
CA ALA A 16 3.03 -27.17 13.60
C ALA A 16 4.40 -26.55 13.96
N THR A 17 5.00 -25.77 13.06
CA THR A 17 6.25 -25.03 13.33
C THR A 17 6.09 -24.00 14.43
N ALA A 18 4.94 -23.32 14.48
CA ALA A 18 4.57 -22.39 15.53
C ALA A 18 4.15 -23.07 16.86
N ARG A 19 4.25 -24.42 16.94
CA ARG A 19 3.79 -25.25 18.07
C ARG A 19 2.30 -25.11 18.37
N ILE A 20 1.51 -24.88 17.34
CA ILE A 20 0.04 -24.87 17.38
C ILE A 20 -0.42 -26.19 16.76
N ASP A 21 -1.49 -26.77 17.31
CA ASP A 21 -2.06 -28.02 16.79
C ASP A 21 -2.42 -27.84 15.30
N PRO A 22 -1.80 -28.61 14.39
CA PRO A 22 -2.07 -28.52 12.95
C PRO A 22 -3.52 -28.92 12.58
N GLU A 23 -4.24 -29.63 13.45
CA GLU A 23 -5.63 -29.97 13.27
C GLU A 23 -6.61 -28.86 13.69
N THR A 24 -6.09 -27.75 14.25
CA THR A 24 -6.91 -26.56 14.54
C THR A 24 -7.69 -26.17 13.27
N PRO A 25 -9.00 -25.92 13.38
CA PRO A 25 -9.83 -25.56 12.23
C PRO A 25 -9.29 -24.32 11.52
N LEU A 26 -9.03 -24.46 10.21
CA LEU A 26 -8.62 -23.36 9.34
C LEU A 26 -9.86 -22.69 8.74
N VAL A 27 -10.01 -21.40 8.98
CA VAL A 27 -11.06 -20.58 8.36
C VAL A 27 -10.38 -19.62 7.40
N ALA A 28 -10.73 -19.70 6.11
CA ALA A 28 -10.17 -18.80 5.10
C ALA A 28 -10.58 -17.34 5.39
N VAL A 29 -9.60 -16.44 5.30
CA VAL A 29 -9.78 -14.98 5.42
C VAL A 29 -9.62 -14.36 4.04
N GLU A 30 -10.51 -13.46 3.66
CA GLU A 30 -10.44 -12.74 2.40
C GLU A 30 -9.13 -11.91 2.33
N SER A 31 -8.34 -12.14 1.29
CA SER A 31 -7.08 -11.45 1.03
C SER A 31 -6.82 -11.34 -0.48
N VAL A 32 -6.17 -10.26 -0.90
CA VAL A 32 -5.85 -10.00 -2.31
C VAL A 32 -4.57 -10.72 -2.74
N THR A 33 -3.50 -10.61 -1.96
CA THR A 33 -2.15 -11.03 -2.36
C THR A 33 -1.75 -12.41 -1.85
N ASN A 34 -2.15 -12.76 -0.64
CA ASN A 34 -1.74 -13.98 0.04
C ASN A 34 -2.92 -14.94 0.27
N GLU A 35 -2.64 -16.22 0.51
CA GLU A 35 -3.59 -17.11 1.17
C GLU A 35 -3.52 -16.85 2.68
N VAL A 36 -4.67 -16.50 3.28
CA VAL A 36 -4.75 -16.16 4.70
C VAL A 36 -5.75 -17.06 5.39
N TRP A 37 -5.34 -17.59 6.54
CA TRP A 37 -6.15 -18.51 7.35
C TRP A 37 -6.16 -18.05 8.80
N SER A 38 -7.34 -18.09 9.42
CA SER A 38 -7.49 -17.97 10.86
C SER A 38 -7.53 -19.37 11.47
N ALA A 39 -6.75 -19.60 12.54
CA ALA A 39 -6.65 -20.85 13.27
C ALA A 39 -6.62 -20.55 14.77
N GLY A 40 -7.80 -20.51 15.43
CA GLY A 40 -7.91 -20.10 16.84
C GLY A 40 -7.35 -18.67 17.03
N ASP A 41 -6.32 -18.55 17.88
CA ASP A 41 -5.64 -17.29 18.19
C ASP A 41 -4.48 -16.96 17.22
N ALA A 42 -4.38 -17.67 16.10
CA ALA A 42 -3.34 -17.45 15.12
C ALA A 42 -3.91 -17.05 13.76
N ILE A 43 -3.11 -16.31 13.00
CA ILE A 43 -3.30 -16.02 11.58
C ILE A 43 -2.11 -16.59 10.82
N VAL A 44 -2.39 -17.41 9.81
CA VAL A 44 -1.37 -17.96 8.91
C VAL A 44 -1.47 -17.25 7.57
N ARG A 45 -0.36 -16.69 7.10
CA ARG A 45 -0.23 -16.09 5.76
C ARG A 45 0.73 -16.94 4.94
N VAL A 46 0.35 -17.28 3.71
CA VAL A 46 1.16 -18.07 2.77
C VAL A 46 1.20 -17.34 1.44
N ASN A 47 2.37 -17.09 0.92
CA ASN A 47 2.51 -16.48 -0.41
C ASN A 47 1.89 -17.37 -1.50
N ARG A 48 1.08 -16.79 -2.36
CA ARG A 48 0.54 -17.47 -3.56
C ARG A 48 1.61 -17.72 -4.61
N ARG A 49 2.65 -16.89 -4.66
CA ARG A 49 3.76 -16.96 -5.61
C ARG A 49 5.09 -17.10 -4.86
N ILE A 50 6.11 -17.60 -5.53
CA ILE A 50 7.48 -17.62 -5.01
C ILE A 50 7.99 -16.18 -4.91
N HIS A 51 8.05 -15.65 -3.71
CA HIS A 51 8.52 -14.30 -3.43
C HIS A 51 8.94 -14.16 -1.95
N PRO A 52 10.03 -13.43 -1.62
CA PRO A 52 10.56 -13.33 -0.24
C PRO A 52 9.86 -12.26 0.63
N ARG A 53 8.66 -11.81 0.28
CA ARG A 53 8.01 -10.66 0.95
C ARG A 53 7.65 -10.94 2.39
N LEU A 54 7.11 -12.12 2.70
CA LEU A 54 6.70 -12.45 4.06
C LEU A 54 7.90 -12.66 5.00
N ARG A 55 9.01 -13.23 4.49
CA ARG A 55 10.26 -13.28 5.29
C ARG A 55 10.78 -11.89 5.59
N ARG A 56 10.79 -11.00 4.60
CA ARG A 56 11.20 -9.61 4.76
C ARG A 56 10.32 -8.86 5.75
N GLU A 57 9.01 -9.08 5.72
CA GLU A 57 8.09 -8.56 6.72
C GLU A 57 8.43 -9.09 8.12
N ALA A 58 8.74 -10.38 8.26
CA ALA A 58 9.17 -10.98 9.51
C ALA A 58 10.48 -10.39 10.05
N GLU A 59 11.45 -10.10 9.19
CA GLU A 59 12.72 -9.43 9.55
C GLU A 59 12.52 -8.01 10.06
N LEU A 60 11.45 -7.32 9.62
CA LEU A 60 11.10 -5.99 10.11
C LEU A 60 10.55 -5.96 11.53
N VAL A 61 9.96 -7.05 12.02
CA VAL A 61 9.16 -7.05 13.27
C VAL A 61 9.93 -6.48 14.46
N GLU A 62 11.22 -6.80 14.58
CA GLU A 62 12.09 -6.34 15.69
C GLU A 62 12.37 -4.82 15.63
N HIS A 63 12.13 -4.19 14.50
CA HIS A 63 12.39 -2.76 14.26
C HIS A 63 11.12 -1.92 14.30
N LEU A 64 9.93 -2.55 14.38
CA LEU A 64 8.68 -1.84 14.34
C LEU A 64 8.37 -1.10 15.63
N PRO A 65 7.92 0.16 15.56
CA PRO A 65 7.50 0.89 16.76
C PRO A 65 6.24 0.27 17.37
N ALA A 66 6.17 0.25 18.69
CA ALA A 66 5.05 -0.32 19.44
C ALA A 66 3.68 0.31 19.06
N ALA A 67 3.69 1.55 18.60
CA ALA A 67 2.48 2.27 18.16
C ALA A 67 1.77 1.65 16.95
N LEU A 68 2.45 0.82 16.16
CA LEU A 68 1.80 0.04 15.09
C LEU A 68 0.93 -1.09 15.62
N HIS A 69 1.13 -1.49 16.88
CA HIS A 69 0.49 -2.66 17.47
C HIS A 69 0.61 -3.91 16.59
N TYR A 70 1.71 -4.00 15.82
CA TYR A 70 1.91 -5.12 14.90
C TYR A 70 1.79 -6.45 15.66
N PRO A 71 1.14 -7.48 15.08
CA PRO A 71 0.95 -8.77 15.73
C PRO A 71 2.28 -9.43 16.10
N GLU A 72 2.30 -10.16 17.22
CA GLU A 72 3.43 -11.01 17.59
C GLU A 72 3.71 -12.04 16.50
N LEU A 73 4.94 -12.12 16.02
CA LEU A 73 5.41 -13.15 15.09
C LEU A 73 5.65 -14.46 15.85
N LEU A 74 4.87 -15.48 15.56
CA LEU A 74 4.97 -16.80 16.19
C LEU A 74 5.92 -17.73 15.46
N ALA A 75 5.93 -17.67 14.11
CA ALA A 75 6.85 -18.45 13.27
C ALA A 75 6.90 -17.86 11.86
N VAL A 76 8.00 -18.11 11.18
CA VAL A 76 8.22 -17.76 9.78
C VAL A 76 9.01 -18.90 9.09
N GLY A 77 8.79 -19.10 7.80
CA GLY A 77 9.55 -20.07 7.05
C GLY A 77 9.26 -20.06 5.56
N VAL A 78 9.86 -21.03 4.88
CA VAL A 78 9.74 -21.21 3.43
C VAL A 78 9.40 -22.67 3.16
N GLU A 79 8.44 -22.91 2.28
CA GLU A 79 8.15 -24.26 1.81
C GLU A 79 7.97 -24.24 0.28
N ASN A 80 8.78 -25.06 -0.42
CA ASN A 80 8.80 -25.12 -1.88
C ASN A 80 8.92 -23.74 -2.54
N GLY A 81 9.74 -22.85 -1.95
CA GLY A 81 9.98 -21.49 -2.42
C GLY A 81 8.90 -20.48 -2.09
N ALA A 82 7.79 -20.89 -1.47
CA ALA A 82 6.76 -19.96 -0.99
C ALA A 82 6.99 -19.63 0.49
N ASP A 83 7.10 -18.36 0.80
CA ASP A 83 7.19 -17.87 2.16
C ASP A 83 5.85 -18.04 2.88
N TRP A 84 5.93 -18.28 4.17
CA TRP A 84 4.79 -18.23 5.07
C TRP A 84 5.18 -17.61 6.40
N LEU A 85 4.20 -17.05 7.12
CA LEU A 85 4.34 -16.58 8.49
C LEU A 85 3.09 -16.88 9.30
N VAL A 86 3.29 -17.02 10.62
CA VAL A 86 2.23 -17.21 11.61
C VAL A 86 2.31 -16.06 12.59
N LEU A 87 1.19 -15.35 12.74
CA LEU A 87 1.05 -14.21 13.62
C LEU A 87 0.01 -14.50 14.71
N ARG A 88 0.17 -13.90 15.89
CA ARG A 88 -0.88 -13.86 16.92
C ARG A 88 -2.05 -13.03 16.38
N ARG A 89 -3.26 -13.58 16.45
CA ARG A 89 -4.46 -12.86 16.05
C ARG A 89 -4.67 -11.62 16.91
N ARG A 90 -4.92 -10.48 16.26
CA ARG A 90 -5.32 -9.24 16.93
C ARG A 90 -6.85 -9.09 16.87
N PRO A 91 -7.48 -8.45 17.88
CA PRO A 91 -8.91 -8.15 17.83
C PRO A 91 -9.22 -7.11 16.75
N GLY A 92 -10.49 -7.03 16.36
CA GLY A 92 -10.98 -6.09 15.36
C GLY A 92 -11.12 -6.69 13.96
N ILE A 93 -11.63 -5.86 13.05
CA ILE A 93 -11.80 -6.16 11.63
C ILE A 93 -11.20 -5.02 10.80
N PRO A 94 -10.91 -5.23 9.50
CA PRO A 94 -10.37 -4.16 8.66
C PRO A 94 -11.22 -2.89 8.71
N LEU A 95 -10.58 -1.74 8.95
CA LEU A 95 -11.25 -0.45 9.14
C LEU A 95 -12.14 -0.07 7.94
N VAL A 96 -11.73 -0.42 6.72
CA VAL A 96 -12.55 -0.20 5.51
C VAL A 96 -13.93 -0.89 5.61
N ARG A 97 -14.02 -2.02 6.31
CA ARG A 97 -15.30 -2.76 6.49
C ARG A 97 -16.20 -2.12 7.55
N CYS A 98 -15.61 -1.50 8.57
CA CYS A 98 -16.36 -0.76 9.59
C CYS A 98 -16.79 0.62 9.09
N TRP A 99 -16.01 1.20 8.18
CA TRP A 99 -16.08 2.61 7.80
C TRP A 99 -17.48 3.13 7.45
N PRO A 100 -18.32 2.40 6.69
CA PRO A 100 -19.68 2.87 6.38
C PRO A 100 -20.58 3.05 7.60
N GLY A 101 -20.35 2.28 8.66
CA GLY A 101 -21.15 2.29 9.90
C GLY A 101 -20.63 3.23 10.98
N LEU A 102 -19.42 3.81 10.81
CA LEU A 102 -18.84 4.74 11.78
C LEU A 102 -19.46 6.13 11.64
N ASP A 103 -19.71 6.81 12.76
CA ASP A 103 -20.02 8.22 12.75
C ASP A 103 -18.77 9.10 12.50
N THR A 104 -18.96 10.43 12.41
CA THR A 104 -17.88 11.36 12.09
C THR A 104 -16.79 11.40 13.15
N ASP A 105 -17.15 11.32 14.44
CA ASP A 105 -16.19 11.37 15.54
C ASP A 105 -15.36 10.09 15.60
N GLU A 106 -15.99 8.93 15.41
CA GLU A 106 -15.35 7.63 15.32
C GLU A 106 -14.37 7.57 14.13
N ARG A 107 -14.78 8.07 12.96
CA ARG A 107 -13.92 8.17 11.77
C ARG A 107 -12.70 9.06 12.03
N ARG A 108 -12.92 10.24 12.62
CA ARG A 108 -11.84 11.17 12.97
C ARG A 108 -10.91 10.59 14.01
N GLN A 109 -11.43 9.87 15.00
CA GLN A 109 -10.63 9.13 15.98
C GLN A 109 -9.77 8.05 15.29
N ALA A 110 -10.36 7.24 14.42
CA ALA A 110 -9.62 6.21 13.68
C ALA A 110 -8.49 6.81 12.85
N VAL A 111 -8.75 7.86 12.08
CA VAL A 111 -7.74 8.57 11.27
C VAL A 111 -6.61 9.10 12.14
N ARG A 112 -6.91 9.70 13.30
CA ARG A 112 -5.90 10.22 14.24
C ARG A 112 -5.00 9.11 14.75
N GLN A 113 -5.57 7.96 15.11
CA GLN A 113 -4.79 6.82 15.61
C GLN A 113 -3.91 6.21 14.50
N VAL A 114 -4.43 6.09 13.28
CA VAL A 114 -3.63 5.67 12.11
C VAL A 114 -2.49 6.64 11.87
N ALA A 115 -2.76 7.94 11.85
CA ALA A 115 -1.74 8.97 11.65
C ALA A 115 -0.64 8.90 12.72
N THR A 116 -1.02 8.70 13.99
CA THR A 116 -0.06 8.53 15.10
C THR A 116 0.82 7.28 14.90
N ALA A 117 0.23 6.16 14.49
CA ALA A 117 0.97 4.92 14.24
C ALA A 117 1.95 5.09 13.07
N ILE A 118 1.52 5.73 11.99
CA ILE A 118 2.36 5.99 10.81
C ILE A 118 3.44 7.03 11.10
N ALA A 119 3.16 8.07 11.88
CA ALA A 119 4.19 9.00 12.33
C ALA A 119 5.30 8.28 13.13
N ALA A 120 4.93 7.36 14.03
CA ALA A 120 5.89 6.55 14.76
C ALA A 120 6.73 5.66 13.81
N LEU A 121 6.12 5.07 12.77
CA LEU A 121 6.83 4.31 11.75
C LEU A 121 7.83 5.20 11.00
N HIS A 122 7.43 6.38 10.57
CA HIS A 122 8.28 7.32 9.84
C HIS A 122 9.41 7.91 10.70
N HIS A 123 9.33 7.85 12.03
CA HIS A 123 10.44 8.18 12.93
C HIS A 123 11.41 7.00 13.15
N THR A 124 11.14 5.85 12.55
CA THR A 124 11.99 4.67 12.64
C THR A 124 12.96 4.65 11.44
N GLN A 125 14.26 4.46 11.72
CA GLN A 125 15.23 4.22 10.66
C GLN A 125 15.05 2.82 10.08
N ALA A 126 15.00 2.73 8.76
CA ALA A 126 14.97 1.45 8.08
C ALA A 126 16.30 0.70 8.29
N PRO A 127 16.27 -0.61 8.63
CA PRO A 127 17.48 -1.44 8.64
C PRO A 127 18.17 -1.43 7.27
N LEU A 128 19.51 -1.38 7.26
CA LEU A 128 20.31 -1.25 6.03
C LEU A 128 20.01 -2.37 5.02
N GLU A 129 19.80 -3.59 5.48
CA GLU A 129 19.48 -4.75 4.64
C GLU A 129 18.14 -4.58 3.92
N LEU A 130 17.21 -3.82 4.50
CA LEU A 130 15.88 -3.56 3.99
C LEU A 130 15.80 -2.26 3.18
N ALA A 131 16.81 -1.38 3.31
CA ALA A 131 16.88 -0.11 2.59
C ALA A 131 16.89 -0.30 1.07
N THR A 132 17.43 -1.42 0.57
CA THR A 132 17.51 -1.77 -0.85
C THR A 132 16.31 -2.58 -1.35
N ALA A 133 15.37 -2.91 -0.46
CA ALA A 133 14.22 -3.71 -0.84
C ALA A 133 13.33 -2.96 -1.83
N LYS A 134 12.96 -3.66 -2.91
CA LYS A 134 12.10 -3.11 -3.97
C LYS A 134 10.63 -3.31 -3.59
N GLY A 135 9.98 -2.25 -3.12
CA GLY A 135 8.52 -2.21 -3.02
C GLY A 135 7.89 -1.55 -4.25
N ALA A 136 6.60 -1.60 -4.39
CA ALA A 136 5.88 -0.82 -5.40
C ALA A 136 5.61 0.62 -4.88
N PRO A 137 5.68 1.64 -5.74
CA PRO A 137 6.30 1.61 -7.04
C PRO A 137 7.82 1.72 -6.92
N HIS A 138 8.52 0.78 -7.46
CA HIS A 138 9.98 0.74 -7.47
C HIS A 138 10.60 1.50 -8.66
N LEU A 139 9.83 2.37 -9.29
CA LEU A 139 10.27 3.15 -10.45
C LEU A 139 10.96 4.47 -10.07
N LEU A 140 11.04 4.81 -8.77
CA LEU A 140 11.80 5.96 -8.28
C LEU A 140 12.98 5.50 -7.44
N GLN A 141 14.08 6.22 -7.52
CA GLN A 141 15.33 5.89 -6.82
C GLN A 141 16.04 7.17 -6.36
N PRO A 142 16.96 7.10 -5.39
CA PRO A 142 17.72 8.27 -4.99
C PRO A 142 18.68 8.77 -6.08
N GLY A 143 19.01 10.07 -6.03
CA GLY A 143 20.06 10.70 -6.81
C GLY A 143 19.65 11.28 -8.17
N PRO A 144 20.64 11.69 -8.99
CA PRO A 144 20.39 12.47 -10.21
C PRO A 144 19.55 11.73 -11.27
N ARG A 145 19.50 10.41 -11.20
CA ARG A 145 18.71 9.55 -12.10
C ARG A 145 17.43 9.06 -11.45
N ALA A 146 16.89 9.80 -10.49
CA ALA A 146 15.73 9.41 -9.68
C ALA A 146 14.50 8.98 -10.51
N THR A 147 14.30 9.60 -11.68
CA THR A 147 13.16 9.36 -12.57
C THR A 147 13.49 8.50 -13.80
N ASP A 148 14.75 8.06 -14.00
CA ASP A 148 15.12 7.26 -15.17
C ASP A 148 14.27 5.98 -15.33
N PRO A 149 13.97 5.21 -14.27
CA PRO A 149 13.11 4.04 -14.41
C PRO A 149 11.67 4.38 -14.81
N VAL A 150 11.15 5.53 -14.37
CA VAL A 150 9.81 6.02 -14.77
C VAL A 150 9.81 6.38 -16.26
N ILE A 151 10.84 7.10 -16.71
CA ILE A 151 11.02 7.48 -18.13
C ILE A 151 11.13 6.22 -19.00
N ALA A 152 11.96 5.25 -18.61
CA ALA A 152 12.05 3.98 -19.33
C ALA A 152 10.71 3.20 -19.35
N GLY A 153 9.91 3.31 -18.30
CA GLY A 153 8.55 2.79 -18.25
C GLY A 153 7.62 3.51 -19.24
N LEU A 154 7.69 4.84 -19.30
CA LEU A 154 6.93 5.65 -20.25
C LEU A 154 7.32 5.33 -21.70
N ASP A 155 8.61 5.18 -22.00
CA ASP A 155 9.09 4.81 -23.34
C ASP A 155 8.49 3.45 -23.77
N ARG A 156 8.44 2.47 -22.86
CA ARG A 156 7.76 1.19 -23.13
C ARG A 156 6.26 1.36 -23.32
N ALA A 157 5.62 2.22 -22.50
CA ALA A 157 4.19 2.48 -22.61
C ALA A 157 3.82 3.16 -23.93
N ALA A 158 4.72 3.95 -24.55
CA ALA A 158 4.51 4.55 -25.86
C ALA A 158 4.36 3.53 -27.00
N GLU A 159 4.83 2.29 -26.80
CA GLU A 159 4.70 1.20 -27.78
C GLU A 159 3.41 0.39 -27.60
N LEU A 160 2.63 0.65 -26.54
CA LEU A 160 1.37 -0.05 -26.30
C LEU A 160 0.28 0.41 -27.30
N PRO A 161 -0.61 -0.49 -27.72
CA PRO A 161 -1.75 -0.11 -28.53
C PRO A 161 -2.68 0.84 -27.76
N ASN A 162 -3.31 1.76 -28.48
CA ASN A 162 -4.25 2.76 -27.94
C ASN A 162 -3.64 3.78 -26.96
N VAL A 163 -2.32 3.86 -26.86
CA VAL A 163 -1.58 4.90 -26.14
C VAL A 163 -1.15 5.99 -27.10
N ASP A 164 -1.40 7.24 -26.75
CA ASP A 164 -0.98 8.41 -27.52
C ASP A 164 0.49 8.72 -27.23
N ARG A 165 1.35 8.55 -28.24
CA ARG A 165 2.79 8.82 -28.13
C ARG A 165 3.12 10.28 -27.83
N VAL A 166 2.29 11.23 -28.29
CA VAL A 166 2.48 12.65 -28.01
C VAL A 166 2.24 12.91 -26.52
N ALA A 167 1.16 12.39 -25.96
CA ALA A 167 0.87 12.51 -24.52
C ALA A 167 1.95 11.85 -23.64
N ILE A 168 2.52 10.72 -24.10
CA ILE A 168 3.65 10.10 -23.38
C ILE A 168 4.90 10.99 -23.45
N ALA A 169 5.24 11.56 -24.62
CA ALA A 169 6.38 12.46 -24.76
C ALA A 169 6.22 13.71 -23.88
N GLU A 170 5.03 14.29 -23.80
CA GLU A 170 4.69 15.39 -22.89
C GLU A 170 4.90 14.96 -21.43
N THR A 171 4.44 13.75 -21.06
CA THR A 171 4.63 13.21 -19.71
C THR A 171 6.12 13.04 -19.37
N VAL A 172 6.95 12.55 -20.30
CA VAL A 172 8.40 12.44 -20.11
C VAL A 172 9.04 13.81 -19.86
N ALA A 173 8.69 14.82 -20.67
CA ALA A 173 9.18 16.18 -20.50
C ALA A 173 8.79 16.75 -19.12
N TRP A 174 7.54 16.51 -18.72
CA TRP A 174 7.00 16.96 -17.45
C TRP A 174 7.68 16.25 -16.25
N VAL A 175 7.89 14.93 -16.30
CA VAL A 175 8.62 14.16 -15.26
C VAL A 175 10.04 14.69 -15.10
N ARG A 176 10.75 15.00 -16.21
CA ARG A 176 12.09 15.60 -16.17
C ARG A 176 12.09 16.98 -15.50
N ALA A 177 11.11 17.82 -15.80
CA ALA A 177 10.96 19.15 -15.21
C ALA A 177 10.68 19.08 -13.68
N LEU A 178 9.91 18.10 -13.23
CA LEU A 178 9.59 17.94 -11.81
C LEU A 178 10.65 17.18 -11.00
N ARG A 179 11.58 16.45 -11.62
CA ARG A 179 12.61 15.66 -10.93
C ARG A 179 13.27 16.39 -9.75
N PRO A 180 13.62 17.69 -9.81
CA PRO A 180 14.25 18.38 -8.68
C PRO A 180 13.36 18.46 -7.41
N ALA A 181 12.07 18.14 -7.51
CA ALA A 181 11.21 18.04 -6.33
C ALA A 181 11.56 16.83 -5.44
N LEU A 182 12.21 15.81 -6.00
CA LEU A 182 12.65 14.63 -5.25
C LEU A 182 13.93 14.85 -4.45
N ASP A 183 14.62 15.96 -4.64
CA ASP A 183 15.90 16.23 -3.96
C ASP A 183 15.66 17.01 -2.64
N PRO A 184 16.18 16.58 -1.48
CA PRO A 184 16.84 15.30 -1.27
C PRO A 184 15.82 14.14 -1.23
N PHE A 185 16.19 12.99 -1.80
CA PHE A 185 15.40 11.77 -1.71
C PHE A 185 15.79 11.05 -0.42
N ASP A 186 14.89 11.02 0.55
CA ASP A 186 15.11 10.25 1.79
C ASP A 186 15.12 8.74 1.46
N SER A 187 16.15 8.07 1.90
CA SER A 187 16.34 6.62 1.76
C SER A 187 16.68 5.95 3.10
N THR A 188 16.30 6.58 4.21
CA THR A 188 16.59 6.11 5.57
C THR A 188 15.33 5.91 6.42
N THR A 189 14.26 6.62 6.12
CA THR A 189 12.99 6.50 6.83
C THR A 189 12.28 5.21 6.45
N LEU A 190 11.81 4.46 7.45
CA LEU A 190 10.99 3.27 7.22
C LEU A 190 9.56 3.68 6.88
N ILE A 191 9.07 3.30 5.71
CA ILE A 191 7.70 3.52 5.28
C ILE A 191 6.89 2.22 5.24
N HIS A 192 5.56 2.32 5.26
CA HIS A 192 4.65 1.18 5.11
C HIS A 192 4.67 0.62 3.67
N GLY A 193 4.63 1.49 2.69
CA GLY A 193 4.67 1.17 1.26
C GLY A 193 3.34 0.72 0.64
N ASP A 194 2.31 0.44 1.47
CA ASP A 194 0.95 0.07 1.03
C ASP A 194 -0.10 0.51 2.07
N LEU A 195 -0.05 1.79 2.47
CA LEU A 195 -0.90 2.34 3.52
C LEU A 195 -2.33 2.55 3.06
N HIS A 196 -3.26 1.74 3.56
CA HIS A 196 -4.70 1.90 3.35
C HIS A 196 -5.52 1.21 4.44
N PHE A 197 -6.81 1.52 4.55
CA PHE A 197 -7.66 1.05 5.65
C PHE A 197 -8.00 -0.46 5.62
N GLN A 198 -7.72 -1.16 4.53
CA GLN A 198 -7.80 -2.62 4.52
C GLN A 198 -6.69 -3.24 5.40
N ASN A 199 -5.56 -2.53 5.55
CA ASN A 199 -4.40 -2.94 6.34
C ASN A 199 -4.43 -2.43 7.79
N VAL A 200 -5.55 -1.85 8.24
CA VAL A 200 -5.72 -1.34 9.60
C VAL A 200 -6.86 -2.10 10.28
N LEU A 201 -6.62 -2.67 11.47
CA LEU A 201 -7.66 -3.30 12.27
C LEU A 201 -8.28 -2.29 13.25
N TRP A 202 -9.61 -2.33 13.32
CA TRP A 202 -10.43 -1.51 14.21
C TRP A 202 -11.33 -2.38 15.08
N ASP A 203 -11.31 -2.15 16.41
CA ASP A 203 -12.09 -2.88 17.41
C ASP A 203 -13.14 -1.98 18.09
N GLY A 204 -13.79 -1.16 17.31
CA GLY A 204 -14.82 -0.22 17.78
C GLY A 204 -14.23 0.99 18.53
N PRO A 205 -15.09 1.93 18.97
CA PRO A 205 -14.66 3.21 19.57
C PRO A 205 -13.84 3.04 20.86
N ARG A 206 -14.07 1.96 21.62
CA ARG A 206 -13.34 1.69 22.88
C ARG A 206 -12.01 0.99 22.63
N GLY A 207 -11.96 0.08 21.66
CA GLY A 207 -10.75 -0.68 21.31
C GLY A 207 -9.81 0.09 20.38
N GLY A 208 -10.36 0.93 19.53
CA GLY A 208 -9.60 1.74 18.57
C GLY A 208 -8.87 0.95 17.50
N VAL A 209 -7.79 1.51 16.98
CA VAL A 209 -6.85 0.83 16.08
C VAL A 209 -6.04 -0.18 16.87
N THR A 210 -6.18 -1.45 16.54
CA THR A 210 -5.54 -2.57 17.25
C THR A 210 -4.33 -3.13 16.54
N ALA A 211 -4.16 -2.84 15.24
CA ALA A 211 -2.96 -3.14 14.48
C ALA A 211 -2.92 -2.38 13.15
N VAL A 212 -1.71 -2.08 12.68
CA VAL A 212 -1.40 -1.80 11.27
C VAL A 212 -0.65 -3.02 10.73
N LEU A 213 -1.14 -3.57 9.62
CA LEU A 213 -0.77 -4.86 9.06
C LEU A 213 -0.10 -4.71 7.69
N ASP A 214 0.42 -5.82 7.18
CA ASP A 214 0.85 -5.97 5.77
C ASP A 214 2.03 -5.07 5.39
N LEU A 215 3.16 -5.26 6.08
CA LEU A 215 4.41 -4.52 5.84
C LEU A 215 5.27 -5.17 4.73
N GLU A 216 4.69 -6.01 3.89
CA GLU A 216 5.44 -6.71 2.82
C GLU A 216 6.03 -5.76 1.77
N PHE A 217 5.51 -4.53 1.66
CA PHE A 217 6.03 -3.46 0.79
C PHE A 217 6.86 -2.40 1.53
N SER A 218 7.04 -2.55 2.83
CA SER A 218 7.83 -1.65 3.66
C SER A 218 9.27 -1.54 3.18
N ARG A 219 9.84 -0.34 3.22
CA ARG A 219 11.20 -0.06 2.76
C ARG A 219 11.70 1.28 3.27
N ALA A 220 13.01 1.55 3.03
CA ALA A 220 13.55 2.89 3.18
C ALA A 220 13.15 3.78 2.00
N ALA A 221 12.39 4.84 2.28
CA ALA A 221 11.92 5.78 1.26
C ALA A 221 11.39 7.07 1.91
N PRO A 222 11.16 8.13 1.10
CA PRO A 222 10.51 9.33 1.61
C PRO A 222 9.13 9.04 2.22
N PRO A 223 8.80 9.58 3.41
CA PRO A 223 7.54 9.32 4.10
C PRO A 223 6.30 9.75 3.31
N ASP A 224 6.40 10.76 2.46
CA ASP A 224 5.32 11.22 1.60
C ASP A 224 4.95 10.24 0.45
N LEU A 225 5.71 9.16 0.29
CA LEU A 225 5.29 8.01 -0.53
C LEU A 225 4.07 7.28 0.07
N ASP A 226 4.03 7.11 1.40
CA ASP A 226 2.86 6.56 2.08
C ASP A 226 1.65 7.49 1.94
N LEU A 227 1.89 8.80 1.93
CA LEU A 227 0.81 9.76 1.69
C LEU A 227 0.22 9.61 0.27
N ASP A 228 1.03 9.42 -0.78
CA ASP A 228 0.50 9.18 -2.14
C ASP A 228 -0.40 7.94 -2.18
N VAL A 229 0.05 6.81 -1.60
CA VAL A 229 -0.75 5.58 -1.52
C VAL A 229 -2.06 5.82 -0.76
N PHE A 230 -1.98 6.53 0.35
CA PHE A 230 -3.15 6.82 1.19
C PHE A 230 -4.16 7.74 0.51
N LEU A 231 -3.71 8.79 -0.18
CA LEU A 231 -4.59 9.68 -0.96
C LEU A 231 -5.20 8.95 -2.16
N ARG A 232 -4.45 8.06 -2.79
CA ARG A 232 -4.94 7.17 -3.85
C ARG A 232 -6.04 6.25 -3.32
N PHE A 233 -5.85 5.66 -2.13
CA PHE A 233 -6.89 4.89 -1.46
C PHE A 233 -8.14 5.75 -1.20
N CYS A 234 -8.01 6.94 -0.64
CA CYS A 234 -9.17 7.82 -0.38
C CYS A 234 -9.95 8.15 -1.67
N ALA A 235 -9.26 8.32 -2.80
CA ALA A 235 -9.89 8.65 -4.08
C ALA A 235 -10.47 7.42 -4.82
N TYR A 236 -9.85 6.24 -4.64
CA TYR A 236 -10.21 5.02 -5.35
C TYR A 236 -10.30 3.81 -4.40
N PRO A 237 -11.07 3.90 -3.30
CA PRO A 237 -11.04 2.88 -2.23
C PRO A 237 -11.47 1.49 -2.73
N HIS A 238 -12.31 1.41 -3.76
CA HIS A 238 -12.75 0.17 -4.39
C HIS A 238 -11.62 -0.64 -5.04
N LEU A 239 -10.45 -0.02 -5.34
CA LEU A 239 -9.27 -0.73 -5.85
C LEU A 239 -8.48 -1.47 -4.76
N PHE A 240 -8.75 -1.18 -3.50
CA PHE A 240 -8.00 -1.68 -2.33
C PHE A 240 -8.81 -2.68 -1.49
N VAL A 241 -9.98 -3.08 -1.95
CA VAL A 241 -10.85 -4.06 -1.26
C VAL A 241 -10.95 -5.35 -2.07
N PRO A 242 -11.24 -6.48 -1.42
CA PRO A 242 -11.46 -7.74 -2.13
C PRO A 242 -12.59 -7.64 -3.15
N VAL A 243 -12.49 -8.46 -4.20
CA VAL A 243 -13.52 -8.58 -5.25
C VAL A 243 -14.89 -8.87 -4.63
N GLY A 244 -15.90 -8.10 -5.03
CA GLY A 244 -17.27 -8.19 -4.50
C GLY A 244 -17.55 -7.27 -3.31
N ARG A 245 -16.55 -6.50 -2.84
CA ARG A 245 -16.70 -5.50 -1.76
C ARG A 245 -16.62 -4.05 -2.26
N GLU A 246 -16.49 -3.83 -3.55
CA GLU A 246 -16.27 -2.51 -4.15
C GLU A 246 -17.44 -1.55 -3.87
N ALA A 247 -18.66 -2.06 -3.77
CA ALA A 247 -19.85 -1.26 -3.49
C ALA A 247 -19.83 -0.61 -2.10
N ASP A 248 -19.11 -1.21 -1.14
CA ASP A 248 -19.00 -0.71 0.24
C ASP A 248 -17.92 0.37 0.36
N ALA A 249 -17.03 0.50 -0.64
CA ALA A 249 -15.87 1.39 -0.63
C ALA A 249 -16.08 2.56 -1.60
N ARG A 250 -16.86 3.57 -1.18
CA ARG A 250 -17.18 4.76 -1.97
C ARG A 250 -16.27 5.93 -1.61
N ALA A 251 -15.72 6.60 -2.61
CA ALA A 251 -14.77 7.71 -2.44
C ALA A 251 -15.35 8.88 -1.59
N GLU A 252 -16.65 9.14 -1.73
CA GLU A 252 -17.32 10.21 -0.98
C GLU A 252 -17.24 10.00 0.54
N ALA A 253 -17.21 8.76 1.00
CA ALA A 253 -17.08 8.43 2.42
C ALA A 253 -15.69 8.75 3.00
N TYR A 254 -14.70 9.02 2.14
CA TYR A 254 -13.32 9.32 2.52
C TYR A 254 -12.92 10.76 2.20
N ALA A 255 -13.87 11.64 1.79
CA ALA A 255 -13.57 12.99 1.34
C ALA A 255 -12.85 13.84 2.39
N ASP A 256 -13.19 13.69 3.67
CA ASP A 256 -12.62 14.47 4.79
C ASP A 256 -11.34 13.84 5.37
N VAL A 257 -11.05 12.59 5.01
CA VAL A 257 -9.92 11.82 5.59
C VAL A 257 -8.57 12.49 5.36
N PRO A 258 -8.24 13.04 4.18
CA PRO A 258 -6.97 13.75 3.98
C PRO A 258 -6.79 14.95 4.91
N ALA A 259 -7.85 15.72 5.17
CA ALA A 259 -7.81 16.86 6.07
C ALA A 259 -7.59 16.43 7.53
N TRP A 260 -8.31 15.42 8.00
CA TRP A 260 -8.11 14.86 9.34
C TRP A 260 -6.73 14.24 9.53
N PHE A 261 -6.17 13.65 8.47
CA PHE A 261 -4.81 13.08 8.50
C PHE A 261 -3.77 14.21 8.60
N ALA A 262 -3.96 15.31 7.84
CA ALA A 262 -3.09 16.49 7.91
C ALA A 262 -3.14 17.18 9.28
N GLU A 263 -4.32 17.25 9.92
CA GLU A 263 -4.45 17.75 11.29
C GLU A 263 -3.69 16.89 12.31
N ALA A 264 -3.68 15.57 12.11
CA ALA A 264 -3.08 14.62 13.05
C ALA A 264 -1.58 14.39 12.82
N TYR A 265 -1.09 14.59 11.59
CA TYR A 265 0.32 14.44 11.21
C TYR A 265 0.75 15.54 10.22
N PRO A 266 0.82 16.82 10.67
CA PRO A 266 1.09 17.96 9.80
C PRO A 266 2.47 17.93 9.15
N GLU A 267 3.49 17.31 9.79
CA GLU A 267 4.83 17.21 9.27
C GLU A 267 4.89 16.46 7.92
N LEU A 268 4.02 15.48 7.72
CA LEU A 268 3.92 14.71 6.46
C LEU A 268 3.48 15.60 5.28
N PHE A 269 2.79 16.69 5.57
CA PHE A 269 2.27 17.65 4.58
C PHE A 269 3.15 18.91 4.45
N ALA A 270 4.23 19.02 5.22
CA ALA A 270 5.01 20.25 5.32
C ALA A 270 6.02 20.47 4.18
N HIS A 271 6.25 19.47 3.30
CA HIS A 271 7.25 19.62 2.24
C HIS A 271 6.86 20.73 1.25
N PRO A 272 7.73 21.73 0.96
CA PRO A 272 7.38 22.89 0.14
C PRO A 272 7.00 22.55 -1.32
N ARG A 273 7.42 21.39 -1.80
CA ARG A 273 7.09 20.86 -3.13
C ARG A 273 6.28 19.55 -3.04
N LEU A 274 5.46 19.39 -2.01
CA LEU A 274 4.73 18.15 -1.75
C LEU A 274 3.90 17.71 -2.96
N LEU A 275 3.10 18.61 -3.54
CA LEU A 275 2.23 18.27 -4.67
C LEU A 275 3.03 17.78 -5.90
N ASP A 276 4.20 18.37 -6.19
CA ASP A 276 5.06 17.93 -7.27
C ASP A 276 5.60 16.51 -7.02
N ARG A 277 5.99 16.23 -5.76
CA ARG A 277 6.48 14.90 -5.34
C ARG A 277 5.39 13.84 -5.48
N LEU A 278 4.20 14.10 -4.92
CA LEU A 278 3.05 13.20 -5.02
C LEU A 278 2.63 12.94 -6.47
N ARG A 279 2.68 13.96 -7.33
CA ARG A 279 2.42 13.79 -8.77
C ARG A 279 3.44 12.86 -9.43
N LEU A 280 4.74 12.97 -9.09
CA LEU A 280 5.77 12.05 -9.58
C LEU A 280 5.55 10.63 -9.09
N TYR A 281 5.18 10.44 -7.81
CA TYR A 281 4.83 9.12 -7.25
C TYR A 281 3.62 8.53 -7.96
N SER A 282 2.57 9.32 -8.13
CA SER A 282 1.36 8.91 -8.84
C SER A 282 1.64 8.50 -10.29
N VAL A 283 2.48 9.24 -11.01
CA VAL A 283 2.92 8.87 -12.36
C VAL A 283 3.69 7.56 -12.35
N ALA A 284 4.59 7.35 -11.39
CA ALA A 284 5.34 6.10 -11.27
C ALA A 284 4.41 4.90 -11.05
N PHE A 285 3.39 5.04 -10.19
CA PHE A 285 2.35 4.01 -10.01
C PHE A 285 1.57 3.77 -11.29
N ASP A 286 1.09 4.84 -11.93
CA ASP A 286 0.24 4.71 -13.10
C ASP A 286 0.98 4.14 -14.30
N VAL A 287 2.30 4.41 -14.45
CA VAL A 287 3.16 3.78 -15.46
C VAL A 287 3.34 2.30 -15.19
N HIS A 288 3.59 1.92 -13.93
CA HIS A 288 3.69 0.51 -13.56
C HIS A 288 2.40 -0.24 -13.88
N ASP A 289 1.27 0.28 -13.41
CA ASP A 289 -0.05 -0.32 -13.62
C ASP A 289 -0.44 -0.37 -15.11
N LEU A 290 -0.03 0.64 -15.89
CA LEU A 290 -0.30 0.71 -17.33
C LEU A 290 0.43 -0.39 -18.11
N LEU A 291 1.65 -0.70 -17.70
CA LEU A 291 2.44 -1.78 -18.33
C LEU A 291 1.88 -3.17 -18.00
N GLU A 292 1.31 -3.33 -16.79
CA GLU A 292 0.65 -4.59 -16.38
C GLU A 292 -0.77 -4.70 -16.99
N ASN A 293 -1.44 -3.57 -17.22
CA ASN A 293 -2.81 -3.48 -17.73
C ASN A 293 -2.90 -2.57 -18.94
N PRO A 294 -2.44 -3.02 -20.12
CA PRO A 294 -2.48 -2.23 -21.37
C PRO A 294 -3.89 -1.86 -21.77
N PRO A 295 -4.11 -0.65 -22.34
CA PRO A 295 -5.44 -0.21 -22.73
C PRO A 295 -5.94 -0.96 -23.97
N LEU A 296 -7.10 -1.61 -23.84
CA LEU A 296 -7.77 -2.29 -24.96
C LEU A 296 -8.57 -1.35 -25.86
N LYS A 297 -8.75 -0.09 -25.44
CA LYS A 297 -9.55 0.94 -26.10
C LYS A 297 -8.83 2.29 -26.03
N ARG A 298 -9.28 3.27 -26.81
CA ARG A 298 -8.77 4.66 -26.75
C ARG A 298 -9.05 5.28 -25.36
N ALA A 299 -8.23 6.24 -24.96
CA ALA A 299 -8.34 6.91 -23.68
C ALA A 299 -9.75 7.45 -23.35
N SER A 300 -10.48 7.99 -24.36
CA SER A 300 -11.84 8.51 -24.20
C SER A 300 -12.88 7.46 -23.81
N GLU A 301 -12.62 6.18 -24.12
CA GLU A 301 -13.53 5.06 -23.87
C GLU A 301 -13.18 4.28 -22.60
N LEU A 302 -12.05 4.61 -21.96
CA LEU A 302 -11.60 4.00 -20.71
C LEU A 302 -12.30 4.63 -19.51
N THR A 303 -12.50 3.86 -18.46
CA THR A 303 -12.96 4.39 -17.17
C THR A 303 -11.96 5.38 -16.57
N ARG A 304 -12.39 6.24 -15.68
CA ARG A 304 -11.50 7.19 -14.99
C ARG A 304 -10.46 6.49 -14.13
N GLN A 305 -10.74 5.26 -13.67
CA GLN A 305 -9.86 4.44 -12.84
C GLN A 305 -8.73 3.75 -13.64
N HIS A 306 -8.86 3.64 -14.98
CA HIS A 306 -7.84 3.00 -15.78
C HIS A 306 -6.49 3.74 -15.67
N PRO A 307 -5.34 3.04 -15.50
CA PRO A 307 -4.03 3.67 -15.28
C PRO A 307 -3.69 4.75 -16.30
N TYR A 308 -3.96 4.50 -17.58
CA TYR A 308 -3.72 5.49 -18.63
C TYR A 308 -4.56 6.77 -18.46
N ARG A 309 -5.82 6.66 -18.00
CA ARG A 309 -6.67 7.83 -17.72
C ARG A 309 -6.18 8.59 -16.50
N ARG A 310 -5.72 7.90 -15.45
CA ARG A 310 -5.15 8.53 -14.26
C ARG A 310 -3.87 9.29 -14.62
N LEU A 311 -2.97 8.66 -15.40
CA LEU A 311 -1.75 9.30 -15.91
C LEU A 311 -2.05 10.61 -16.63
N LEU A 312 -2.98 10.59 -17.61
CA LEU A 312 -3.40 11.78 -18.36
C LEU A 312 -4.06 12.84 -17.45
N SER A 313 -4.79 12.42 -16.42
CA SER A 313 -5.39 13.35 -15.45
C SER A 313 -4.33 14.03 -14.59
N THR A 314 -3.29 13.31 -14.17
CA THR A 314 -2.17 13.88 -13.42
C THR A 314 -1.40 14.91 -14.25
N LEU A 315 -1.11 14.60 -15.53
CA LEU A 315 -0.48 15.53 -16.46
C LEU A 315 -1.27 16.84 -16.64
N ARG A 316 -2.60 16.76 -16.60
CA ARG A 316 -3.51 17.90 -16.79
C ARG A 316 -3.85 18.66 -15.50
N GLY A 317 -3.29 18.30 -14.36
CA GLY A 317 -3.66 18.88 -13.07
C GLY A 317 -5.12 18.60 -12.68
N GLN A 318 -5.63 17.40 -13.00
CA GLN A 318 -7.00 16.95 -12.75
C GLN A 318 -7.04 15.62 -11.98
N SER A 319 -5.96 15.30 -11.29
CA SER A 319 -5.85 14.07 -10.51
C SER A 319 -6.54 14.19 -9.15
N HIS A 320 -6.59 13.07 -8.44
CA HIS A 320 -7.05 13.02 -7.05
C HIS A 320 -6.21 13.87 -6.09
N LEU A 321 -4.98 14.24 -6.48
CA LEU A 321 -4.07 15.05 -5.67
C LEU A 321 -4.46 16.54 -5.61
N GLU A 322 -5.32 16.99 -6.51
CA GLU A 322 -5.75 18.41 -6.56
C GLU A 322 -6.59 18.82 -5.34
N VAL A 323 -7.01 17.87 -4.51
CA VAL A 323 -7.61 18.16 -3.19
C VAL A 323 -6.64 18.95 -2.30
N LEU A 324 -5.33 18.68 -2.41
CA LEU A 324 -4.28 19.38 -1.66
C LEU A 324 -3.98 20.80 -2.18
N ALA A 325 -4.34 21.12 -3.43
CA ALA A 325 -4.14 22.45 -4.01
C ALA A 325 -5.23 23.45 -3.62
N ARG A 326 -6.31 23.00 -2.97
CA ARG A 326 -7.49 23.81 -2.63
C ARG A 326 -7.53 24.25 -1.16
N GLY A 327 -6.63 23.78 -0.34
CA GLY A 327 -6.45 24.16 1.07
C GLY A 327 -5.23 25.03 1.25
#